data_02dc1980cff4f496ae16cdfb62c95717
#
_entry.id   02dc1980cff4f496ae16cdfb62c95717
#
_cell.length_a   1.000
_cell.length_b   1.000
_cell.length_c   1.000
_cell.angle_alpha   90.00
_cell.angle_beta   90.00
_cell.angle_gamma   90.00
#
_symmetry.space_group_name_H-M   'P 1'
#
loop_
_entity.id
_entity.type
_entity.pdbx_description
1 polymer ?
#
loop_
_entity_poly.entity_id
_entity_poly.type
_entity_poly.pdbx_seq_one_letter_code
_entity_poly.pdbx_strand_id
1 'polypeptide(L)'
;MALDASALMAPVERDVRLFEELERLLGEVDLLVPAAVRAELDRLAAGASAEAAAARVGSDLTERGRTVTTSERNGDDALVALATAGEAEYVVTADRPLRDRLLDAGVPVVETRGRTRLEITEP
;
A
#
# COMPACT_ATOMS: atom_id res chain seq x y z
N MET A 1 -8.88 3.88 -2.92
CA MET A 1 -7.50 4.01 -2.41
C MET A 1 -6.80 2.67 -2.55
N ALA A 2 -5.62 2.65 -3.13
CA ALA A 2 -4.86 1.42 -3.36
C ALA A 2 -3.72 1.28 -2.35
N LEU A 3 -3.51 0.06 -1.86
CA LEU A 3 -2.51 -0.25 -0.85
C LEU A 3 -1.34 -1.00 -1.45
N ASP A 4 -0.12 -0.50 -1.19
CA ASP A 4 1.13 -1.16 -1.52
C ASP A 4 1.50 -2.19 -0.43
N ALA A 5 2.35 -3.16 -0.78
CA ALA A 5 2.84 -4.15 0.16
C ALA A 5 3.55 -3.50 1.36
N SER A 6 4.37 -2.47 1.11
CA SER A 6 5.07 -1.76 2.19
C SER A 6 4.12 -1.13 3.19
N ALA A 7 2.98 -0.62 2.73
CA ALA A 7 1.96 -0.05 3.60
C ALA A 7 1.31 -1.12 4.47
N LEU A 8 1.04 -2.29 3.88
CA LEU A 8 0.43 -3.42 4.60
C LEU A 8 1.40 -4.06 5.60
N MET A 9 2.70 -3.92 5.38
CA MET A 9 3.74 -4.39 6.30
C MET A 9 4.07 -3.37 7.40
N ALA A 10 3.71 -2.11 7.19
CA ALA A 10 4.03 -1.02 8.11
C ALA A 10 3.52 -1.22 9.54
N PRO A 11 2.34 -1.85 9.79
CA PRO A 11 1.92 -2.10 11.15
C PRO A 11 2.93 -2.89 11.98
N VAL A 12 3.62 -3.84 11.38
CA VAL A 12 4.66 -4.63 12.05
C VAL A 12 6.01 -3.91 12.02
N GLU A 13 6.41 -3.40 10.85
CA GLU A 13 7.74 -2.82 10.67
C GLU A 13 7.90 -1.45 11.31
N ARG A 14 6.81 -0.69 11.45
CA ARG A 14 6.84 0.71 11.88
C ARG A 14 5.85 1.04 12.98
N ASP A 15 5.12 0.05 13.49
CA ASP A 15 4.10 0.27 14.54
C ASP A 15 3.00 1.24 14.10
N VAL A 16 2.71 1.32 12.82
CA VAL A 16 1.68 2.21 12.28
C VAL A 16 0.31 1.55 12.44
N ARG A 17 -0.65 2.27 12.98
CA ARG A 17 -2.05 1.84 13.00
C ARG A 17 -2.69 2.22 11.67
N LEU A 18 -2.43 1.42 10.66
CA LEU A 18 -2.71 1.74 9.26
C LEU A 18 -4.15 2.17 9.02
N PHE A 19 -5.12 1.33 9.39
CA PHE A 19 -6.52 1.61 9.06
C PHE A 19 -7.10 2.74 9.89
N GLU A 20 -6.68 2.88 11.14
CA GLU A 20 -7.08 3.99 12.00
C GLU A 20 -6.53 5.31 11.47
N GLU A 21 -5.29 5.32 11.01
CA GLU A 21 -4.68 6.51 10.42
C GLU A 21 -5.33 6.89 9.09
N LEU A 22 -5.69 5.90 8.26
CA LEU A 22 -6.41 6.18 7.01
C LEU A 22 -7.78 6.77 7.28
N GLU A 23 -8.49 6.24 8.27
CA GLU A 23 -9.78 6.78 8.67
C GLU A 23 -9.66 8.22 9.20
N ARG A 24 -8.61 8.50 9.97
CA ARG A 24 -8.35 9.85 10.48
C ARG A 24 -8.14 10.85 9.33
N LEU A 25 -7.41 10.45 8.29
CA LEU A 25 -7.06 11.32 7.18
C LEU A 25 -8.22 11.51 6.19
N LEU A 26 -8.93 10.46 5.87
CA LEU A 26 -9.83 10.43 4.72
C LEU A 26 -11.22 9.89 5.03
N GLY A 27 -11.49 9.50 6.27
CA GLY A 27 -12.75 8.87 6.64
C GLY A 27 -12.88 7.47 6.07
N GLU A 28 -14.11 7.04 5.82
CA GLU A 28 -14.35 5.75 5.19
C GLU A 28 -13.99 5.81 3.71
N VAL A 29 -13.14 4.87 3.28
CA VAL A 29 -12.69 4.78 1.89
C VAL A 29 -12.73 3.33 1.44
N ASP A 30 -12.92 3.14 0.14
CA ASP A 30 -12.85 1.83 -0.49
C ASP A 30 -11.37 1.46 -0.67
N LEU A 31 -10.94 0.37 -0.04
CA LEU A 31 -9.56 -0.08 -0.08
C LEU A 31 -9.37 -1.11 -1.18
N LEU A 32 -8.41 -0.88 -2.06
CA LEU A 32 -8.09 -1.75 -3.17
C LEU A 32 -6.71 -2.35 -2.97
N VAL A 33 -6.59 -3.66 -3.20
CA VAL A 33 -5.31 -4.35 -3.15
C VAL A 33 -5.09 -5.02 -4.50
N PRO A 34 -4.11 -4.57 -5.31
CA PRO A 34 -3.81 -5.26 -6.56
C PRO A 34 -3.43 -6.72 -6.32
N ALA A 35 -3.87 -7.61 -7.19
CA ALA A 35 -3.52 -9.03 -7.12
C ALA A 35 -1.99 -9.22 -7.10
N ALA A 36 -1.24 -8.38 -7.83
CA ALA A 36 0.22 -8.41 -7.84
C ALA A 36 0.82 -8.08 -6.47
N VAL A 37 0.18 -7.18 -5.70
CA VAL A 37 0.61 -6.86 -4.33
C VAL A 37 0.35 -8.04 -3.40
N ARG A 38 -0.80 -8.69 -3.51
CA ARG A 38 -1.07 -9.89 -2.71
C ARG A 38 -0.05 -10.99 -3.01
N ALA A 39 0.26 -11.21 -4.27
CA ALA A 39 1.25 -12.21 -4.67
C ALA A 39 2.64 -11.89 -4.11
N GLU A 40 3.03 -10.62 -4.09
CA GLU A 40 4.30 -10.19 -3.50
C GLU A 40 4.35 -10.48 -2.00
N LEU A 41 3.28 -10.16 -1.26
CA LEU A 41 3.20 -10.46 0.16
C LEU A 41 3.30 -11.96 0.44
N ASP A 42 2.64 -12.78 -0.36
CA ASP A 42 2.67 -14.23 -0.20
C ASP A 42 4.08 -14.78 -0.44
N ARG A 43 4.80 -14.25 -1.42
CA ARG A 43 6.20 -14.64 -1.67
C ARG A 43 7.11 -14.27 -0.50
N LEU A 44 6.98 -13.04 0.00
CA LEU A 44 7.78 -12.56 1.13
C LEU A 44 7.46 -13.34 2.41
N ALA A 45 6.20 -13.72 2.59
CA ALA A 45 5.72 -14.44 3.77
C ALA A 45 6.28 -15.86 3.89
N ALA A 46 6.77 -16.43 2.80
CA ALA A 46 7.30 -17.81 2.77
C ALA A 46 8.63 -17.96 3.51
N GLY A 47 9.34 -16.87 3.79
CA GLY A 47 10.62 -16.91 4.48
C GLY A 47 10.49 -16.98 6.00
N ALA A 48 11.64 -16.92 6.69
CA ALA A 48 11.73 -16.98 8.14
C ALA A 48 12.24 -15.67 8.77
N SER A 49 12.45 -14.63 7.97
CA SER A 49 12.99 -13.36 8.41
C SER A 49 11.94 -12.50 9.12
N ALA A 50 12.38 -11.39 9.72
CA ALA A 50 11.48 -10.38 10.26
C ALA A 50 10.58 -9.78 9.17
N GLU A 51 11.13 -9.60 7.96
CA GLU A 51 10.36 -9.15 6.80
C GLU A 51 9.25 -10.15 6.46
N ALA A 52 9.55 -11.45 6.49
CA ALA A 52 8.56 -12.49 6.23
C ALA A 52 7.43 -12.47 7.28
N ALA A 53 7.77 -12.23 8.54
CA ALA A 53 6.76 -12.08 9.59
C ALA A 53 5.84 -10.89 9.33
N ALA A 54 6.42 -9.75 8.95
CA ALA A 54 5.64 -8.57 8.58
C ALA A 54 4.76 -8.82 7.37
N ALA A 55 5.25 -9.57 6.38
CA ALA A 55 4.51 -9.93 5.18
C ALA A 55 3.33 -10.86 5.48
N ARG A 56 3.48 -11.78 6.43
CA ARG A 56 2.37 -12.65 6.85
C ARG A 56 1.22 -11.84 7.44
N VAL A 57 1.54 -10.87 8.29
CA VAL A 57 0.54 -9.96 8.82
C VAL A 57 -0.07 -9.13 7.70
N GLY A 58 0.76 -8.57 6.81
CA GLY A 58 0.29 -7.80 5.67
C GLY A 58 -0.63 -8.59 4.77
N SER A 59 -0.33 -9.86 4.53
CA SER A 59 -1.19 -10.74 3.75
C SER A 59 -2.57 -10.92 4.41
N ASP A 60 -2.61 -11.10 5.72
CA ASP A 60 -3.88 -11.19 6.46
C ASP A 60 -4.66 -9.88 6.37
N LEU A 61 -3.98 -8.74 6.43
CA LEU A 61 -4.62 -7.44 6.36
C LEU A 61 -5.24 -7.13 4.99
N THR A 62 -4.84 -7.83 3.92
CA THR A 62 -5.46 -7.66 2.60
C THR A 62 -6.94 -8.00 2.61
N GLU A 63 -7.42 -8.77 3.58
CA GLU A 63 -8.85 -9.07 3.75
C GLU A 63 -9.67 -7.82 4.04
N ARG A 64 -9.04 -6.73 4.50
CA ARG A 64 -9.71 -5.46 4.75
C ARG A 64 -10.01 -4.69 3.46
N GLY A 65 -9.42 -5.11 2.34
CA GLY A 65 -9.58 -4.46 1.05
C GLY A 65 -10.14 -5.41 0.00
N ARG A 66 -10.52 -4.84 -1.13
CA ARG A 66 -11.00 -5.59 -2.29
C ARG A 66 -9.81 -5.85 -3.22
N THR A 67 -9.63 -7.11 -3.64
CA THR A 67 -8.60 -7.45 -4.61
C THR A 67 -9.02 -7.01 -6.01
N VAL A 68 -8.10 -6.32 -6.71
CA VAL A 68 -8.31 -5.92 -8.09
C VAL A 68 -7.24 -6.53 -8.98
N THR A 69 -7.62 -6.92 -10.19
CA THR A 69 -6.70 -7.52 -11.15
C THR A 69 -6.35 -6.47 -12.20
N THR A 70 -5.06 -6.37 -12.53
CA THR A 70 -4.57 -5.53 -13.61
C THR A 70 -3.74 -6.40 -14.57
N SER A 71 -3.38 -5.85 -15.72
CA SER A 71 -2.49 -6.54 -16.66
C SER A 71 -1.03 -6.54 -16.18
N GLU A 72 -0.72 -5.73 -15.17
CA GLU A 72 0.63 -5.59 -14.67
C GLU A 72 1.00 -6.75 -13.74
N ARG A 73 2.23 -7.25 -13.87
CA ARG A 73 2.74 -8.36 -13.05
C ARG A 73 3.41 -7.89 -11.76
N ASN A 74 3.89 -6.67 -11.78
CA ASN A 74 4.64 -6.06 -10.68
C ASN A 74 3.69 -5.18 -9.87
N GLY A 75 3.80 -5.24 -8.55
CA GLY A 75 2.93 -4.46 -7.67
C GLY A 75 3.03 -2.95 -7.89
N ASP A 76 4.24 -2.43 -8.06
CA ASP A 76 4.45 -1.00 -8.30
C ASP A 76 3.79 -0.56 -9.60
N ASP A 77 3.98 -1.33 -10.67
CA ASP A 77 3.37 -1.02 -11.97
C ASP A 77 1.84 -1.09 -11.90
N ALA A 78 1.31 -2.07 -11.17
CA ALA A 78 -0.13 -2.21 -10.96
C ALA A 78 -0.72 -0.99 -10.24
N LEU A 79 -0.03 -0.52 -9.21
CA LEU A 79 -0.47 0.66 -8.45
C LEU A 79 -0.47 1.92 -9.29
N VAL A 80 0.60 2.13 -10.07
CA VAL A 80 0.68 3.27 -10.99
C VAL A 80 -0.42 3.19 -12.04
N ALA A 81 -0.66 2.01 -12.61
CA ALA A 81 -1.70 1.81 -13.62
C ALA A 81 -3.10 2.11 -13.08
N LEU A 82 -3.43 1.61 -11.88
CA LEU A 82 -4.71 1.89 -11.25
C LEU A 82 -4.93 3.37 -10.99
N ALA A 83 -3.92 4.03 -10.46
CA ALA A 83 -4.01 5.43 -10.10
C ALA A 83 -4.09 6.34 -11.32
N THR A 84 -3.29 6.07 -12.35
CA THR A 84 -3.31 6.88 -13.58
C THR A 84 -4.57 6.64 -14.40
N ALA A 85 -5.21 5.49 -14.27
CA ALA A 85 -6.50 5.22 -14.88
C ALA A 85 -7.67 5.85 -14.11
N GLY A 86 -7.42 6.49 -12.97
CA GLY A 86 -8.46 7.11 -12.15
C GLY A 86 -9.23 6.13 -11.26
N GLU A 87 -8.77 4.88 -11.15
CA GLU A 87 -9.44 3.87 -10.34
C GLU A 87 -9.05 3.93 -8.87
N ALA A 88 -7.94 4.59 -8.56
CA ALA A 88 -7.50 4.85 -7.20
C ALA A 88 -7.11 6.32 -7.09
N GLU A 89 -7.78 7.05 -6.22
CA GLU A 89 -7.50 8.47 -6.01
C GLU A 89 -6.17 8.69 -5.27
N TYR A 90 -5.88 7.79 -4.32
CA TYR A 90 -4.65 7.81 -3.53
C TYR A 90 -3.98 6.45 -3.56
N VAL A 91 -2.66 6.43 -3.42
CA VAL A 91 -1.90 5.21 -3.18
C VAL A 91 -1.22 5.33 -1.83
N VAL A 92 -1.35 4.29 -1.00
CA VAL A 92 -0.72 4.23 0.33
C VAL A 92 0.56 3.43 0.21
N THR A 93 1.69 4.03 0.55
CA THR A 93 3.00 3.37 0.46
C THR A 93 3.98 3.91 1.50
N ALA A 94 4.91 3.05 1.93
CA ALA A 94 6.08 3.44 2.72
C ALA A 94 7.36 3.41 1.88
N ASP A 95 7.27 3.08 0.60
CA ASP A 95 8.39 2.95 -0.31
C ASP A 95 8.64 4.28 -1.03
N ARG A 96 9.80 4.89 -0.78
CA ARG A 96 10.13 6.19 -1.36
C ARG A 96 10.26 6.20 -2.88
N PRO A 97 10.91 5.24 -3.52
CA PRO A 97 10.95 5.20 -5.00
C PRO A 97 9.56 5.14 -5.63
N LEU A 98 8.66 4.33 -5.08
CA LEU A 98 7.29 4.27 -5.57
C LEU A 98 6.56 5.60 -5.33
N ARG A 99 6.73 6.20 -4.16
CA ARG A 99 6.16 7.51 -3.85
C ARG A 99 6.56 8.53 -4.91
N ASP A 100 7.85 8.63 -5.19
CA ASP A 100 8.36 9.61 -6.14
C ASP A 100 7.81 9.37 -7.54
N ARG A 101 7.72 8.12 -7.97
CA ARG A 101 7.13 7.74 -9.24
C ARG A 101 5.66 8.15 -9.34
N LEU A 102 4.89 7.93 -8.28
CA LEU A 102 3.47 8.31 -8.24
C LEU A 102 3.28 9.82 -8.28
N LEU A 103 4.06 10.55 -7.49
CA LEU A 103 4.00 12.01 -7.47
C LEU A 103 4.35 12.58 -8.84
N ASP A 104 5.37 12.05 -9.50
CA ASP A 104 5.75 12.45 -10.87
C ASP A 104 4.63 12.18 -11.88
N ALA A 105 3.81 11.17 -11.62
CA ALA A 105 2.66 10.85 -12.46
C ALA A 105 1.40 11.64 -12.09
N GLY A 106 1.50 12.58 -11.14
CA GLY A 106 0.38 13.41 -10.72
C GLY A 106 -0.57 12.74 -9.71
N VAL A 107 -0.13 11.69 -9.04
CA VAL A 107 -0.95 10.92 -8.10
C VAL A 107 -0.61 11.30 -6.66
N PRO A 108 -1.57 11.75 -5.85
CA PRO A 108 -1.31 12.00 -4.44
C PRO A 108 -1.07 10.69 -3.69
N VAL A 109 -0.20 10.75 -2.71
CA VAL A 109 0.28 9.60 -1.95
C VAL A 109 -0.03 9.77 -0.48
N VAL A 110 -0.47 8.68 0.17
CA VAL A 110 -0.52 8.61 1.63
C VAL A 110 0.74 7.87 2.06
N GLU A 111 1.60 8.55 2.79
CA GLU A 111 2.90 8.01 3.15
C GLU A 111 3.13 8.03 4.67
N THR A 112 4.06 7.19 5.11
CA THR A 112 4.47 7.20 6.50
C THR A 112 5.28 8.45 6.81
N ARG A 113 4.95 9.09 7.93
CA ARG A 113 5.65 10.27 8.41
C ARG A 113 6.04 10.06 9.87
N GLY A 114 7.32 10.30 10.19
CA GLY A 114 7.84 9.94 11.49
C GLY A 114 7.82 8.42 11.65
N ARG A 115 7.47 7.92 12.86
CA ARG A 115 7.46 6.48 13.13
C ARG A 115 6.10 5.82 12.97
N THR A 116 5.03 6.53 13.30
CA THR A 116 3.73 5.88 13.51
C THR A 116 2.57 6.56 12.79
N ARG A 117 2.82 7.64 12.06
CA ARG A 117 1.76 8.42 11.44
C ARG A 117 1.78 8.31 9.93
N LEU A 118 0.60 8.57 9.35
CA LEU A 118 0.44 8.72 7.89
C LEU A 118 0.11 10.18 7.57
N GLU A 119 0.60 10.63 6.43
CA GLU A 119 0.28 11.96 5.90
C GLU A 119 0.00 11.87 4.40
N ILE A 120 -0.81 12.81 3.90
CA ILE A 120 -1.07 12.94 2.48
C ILE A 120 -0.02 13.88 1.88
N THR A 121 0.62 13.46 0.80
CA THR A 121 1.55 14.27 0.03
C THR A 121 0.97 14.48 -1.35
N GLU A 122 0.76 15.74 -1.71
CA GLU A 122 0.24 16.11 -3.03
C GLU A 122 1.38 16.19 -4.04
N PRO A 123 1.11 15.88 -5.31
CA PRO A 123 2.11 16.00 -6.37
C PRO A 123 2.55 17.42 -6.66
#